data_8cb23117e30bf22c3bde207de840ba55
#
_entry.id   8cb23117e30bf22c3bde207de840ba55
#
_cell.length_a   1.000
_cell.length_b   1.000
_cell.length_c   1.000
_cell.angle_alpha   90.00
_cell.angle_beta   90.00
_cell.angle_gamma   90.00
#
_symmetry.space_group_name_H-M   'P 1'
#
loop_
_entity.id
_entity.type
_entity.pdbx_description
1 polymer ?
#
loop_
_entity_poly.entity_id
_entity_poly.type
_entity_poly.pdbx_seq_one_letter_code
_entity_poly.pdbx_strand_id
1 'polypeptide(L)'
;MINVSISKKVFNDKYIPYIDNEDRYLIFYGGGSSGKSYFIVQRYVKRLMSQKMNLLVVRQTGNTNRDSTFALFKQVINQWGVSSLFDITDLRIKCKNGNEVIFRGLDDTEKIKSTTFENGELTDIWRRRSNRNVGRRYKPA
;
A
#
# COMPACT_ATOMS: atom_id res chain seq x y z
N MET A 1 8.42 -3.69 23.16
CA MET A 1 7.49 -4.11 22.10
C MET A 1 6.38 -3.08 21.98
N ILE A 2 6.14 -2.58 20.78
CA ILE A 2 5.07 -1.63 20.54
C ILE A 2 3.82 -2.42 20.13
N ASN A 3 2.74 -2.25 20.89
CA ASN A 3 1.46 -2.86 20.54
C ASN A 3 0.54 -1.82 19.91
N VAL A 4 0.03 -2.12 18.73
CA VAL A 4 -0.92 -1.27 18.02
C VAL A 4 -2.24 -2.00 17.92
N SER A 5 -3.30 -1.36 18.36
CA SER A 5 -4.66 -1.89 18.25
C SER A 5 -5.50 -0.97 17.39
N ILE A 6 -6.12 -1.52 16.35
CA ILE A 6 -6.95 -0.77 15.42
C ILE A 6 -8.35 -1.35 15.43
N SER A 7 -9.35 -0.52 15.75
CA SER A 7 -10.73 -0.93 15.76
C SER A 7 -11.24 -1.21 14.35
N LYS A 8 -12.05 -2.25 14.17
CA LYS A 8 -12.71 -2.54 12.91
C LYS A 8 -13.62 -1.39 12.43
N LYS A 9 -14.00 -0.50 13.34
CA LYS A 9 -14.87 0.65 13.02
C LYS A 9 -14.18 1.68 12.09
N VAL A 10 -12.83 1.67 11.98
CA VAL A 10 -12.14 2.57 11.07
C VAL A 10 -12.28 2.16 9.61
N PHE A 11 -12.74 0.93 9.35
CA PHE A 11 -12.92 0.41 7.99
C PHE A 11 -14.37 0.56 7.55
N ASN A 12 -14.56 0.78 6.23
CA ASN A 12 -15.88 0.74 5.64
C ASN A 12 -16.42 -0.70 5.74
N ASP A 13 -17.64 -0.86 6.28
CA ASP A 13 -18.26 -2.16 6.55
C ASP A 13 -18.25 -3.10 5.34
N LYS A 14 -18.46 -2.56 4.18
CA LYS A 14 -18.52 -3.30 2.93
C LYS A 14 -17.20 -4.01 2.60
N TYR A 15 -16.07 -3.52 3.10
CA TYR A 15 -14.75 -4.06 2.83
C TYR A 15 -14.17 -4.91 3.97
N ILE A 16 -14.80 -4.91 5.14
CA ILE A 16 -14.30 -5.64 6.30
C ILE A 16 -13.97 -7.12 5.98
N PRO A 17 -14.78 -7.86 5.20
CA PRO A 17 -14.47 -9.25 4.90
C PRO A 17 -13.13 -9.46 4.14
N TYR A 18 -12.58 -8.40 3.56
CA TYR A 18 -11.38 -8.48 2.74
C TYR A 18 -10.12 -7.99 3.45
N ILE A 19 -10.21 -7.56 4.72
CA ILE A 19 -9.06 -7.00 5.45
C ILE A 19 -7.91 -8.01 5.51
N ASP A 20 -8.21 -9.25 5.84
CA ASP A 20 -7.22 -10.30 6.01
C ASP A 20 -7.21 -11.31 4.85
N ASN A 21 -7.79 -10.95 3.71
CA ASN A 21 -7.81 -11.81 2.54
C ASN A 21 -6.38 -12.01 2.01
N GLU A 22 -5.98 -13.26 1.81
CA GLU A 22 -4.63 -13.62 1.35
C GLU A 22 -4.60 -14.17 -0.07
N ASP A 23 -5.68 -14.02 -0.83
CA ASP A 23 -5.71 -14.44 -2.23
C ASP A 23 -4.57 -13.77 -3.00
N ARG A 24 -4.01 -14.49 -3.96
CA ARG A 24 -2.91 -13.98 -4.78
C ARG A 24 -3.31 -12.72 -5.55
N TYR A 25 -4.56 -12.68 -6.01
CA TYR A 25 -5.11 -11.53 -6.72
C TYR A 25 -6.34 -11.04 -5.98
N LEU A 26 -6.36 -9.75 -5.71
CA LEU A 26 -7.52 -9.10 -5.12
C LEU A 26 -7.85 -7.90 -6.00
N ILE A 27 -9.05 -7.91 -6.59
CA ILE A 27 -9.47 -6.89 -7.56
C ILE A 27 -10.71 -6.19 -7.03
N PHE A 28 -10.63 -4.87 -6.94
CA PHE A 28 -11.75 -4.03 -6.53
C PHE A 28 -12.21 -3.18 -7.71
N TYR A 29 -13.52 -3.21 -7.97
CA TYR A 29 -14.16 -2.40 -9.00
C TYR A 29 -15.10 -1.38 -8.36
N GLY A 30 -15.29 -0.25 -9.02
CA GLY A 30 -16.26 0.76 -8.59
C GLY A 30 -15.88 2.16 -9.03
N GLY A 31 -16.80 3.09 -8.83
CA GLY A 31 -16.59 4.50 -9.12
C GLY A 31 -15.59 5.15 -8.15
N GLY A 32 -15.14 6.37 -8.49
CA GLY A 32 -14.12 7.07 -7.73
C GLY A 32 -14.50 7.39 -6.28
N SER A 33 -15.80 7.42 -5.97
CA SER A 33 -16.29 7.74 -4.63
C SER A 33 -16.65 6.50 -3.80
N SER A 34 -16.27 5.30 -4.26
CA SER A 34 -16.63 4.05 -3.56
C SER A 34 -15.81 3.76 -2.31
N GLY A 35 -14.76 4.54 -2.03
CA GLY A 35 -13.88 4.32 -0.89
C GLY A 35 -12.91 3.16 -1.05
N LYS A 36 -12.85 2.55 -2.23
CA LYS A 36 -12.01 1.36 -2.46
C LYS A 36 -10.52 1.62 -2.29
N SER A 37 -10.02 2.73 -2.80
CA SER A 37 -8.59 3.07 -2.68
C SER A 37 -8.22 3.35 -1.23
N TYR A 38 -9.08 4.05 -0.50
CA TYR A 38 -8.87 4.32 0.92
C TYR A 38 -8.79 3.01 1.71
N PHE A 39 -9.71 2.08 1.45
CA PHE A 39 -9.70 0.78 2.11
C PHE A 39 -8.41 -0.01 1.77
N ILE A 40 -7.99 -0.01 0.51
CA ILE A 40 -6.78 -0.74 0.10
C ILE A 40 -5.56 -0.19 0.84
N VAL A 41 -5.45 1.13 0.98
CA VAL A 41 -4.37 1.75 1.74
C VAL A 41 -4.44 1.34 3.21
N GLN A 42 -5.62 1.38 3.82
CA GLN A 42 -5.79 0.93 5.20
C GLN A 42 -5.32 -0.52 5.38
N ARG A 43 -5.72 -1.38 4.46
CA ARG A 43 -5.33 -2.78 4.47
C ARG A 43 -3.81 -2.94 4.39
N TYR A 44 -3.15 -2.21 3.50
CA TYR A 44 -1.70 -2.29 3.37
C TYR A 44 -0.97 -1.71 4.58
N VAL A 45 -1.43 -0.60 5.13
CA VAL A 45 -0.81 -0.04 6.35
C VAL A 45 -0.89 -1.05 7.50
N LYS A 46 -2.03 -1.71 7.66
CA LYS A 46 -2.19 -2.76 8.67
C LYS A 46 -1.19 -3.90 8.43
N ARG A 47 -1.07 -4.37 7.21
CA ARG A 47 -0.17 -5.48 6.87
C ARG A 47 1.30 -5.10 7.00
N LEU A 48 1.66 -3.86 6.67
CA LEU A 48 3.04 -3.37 6.84
C LEU A 48 3.48 -3.42 8.30
N MET A 49 2.56 -3.26 9.24
CA MET A 49 2.86 -3.30 10.66
C MET A 49 2.83 -4.72 11.23
N SER A 50 2.17 -5.68 10.56
CA SER A 50 1.88 -6.99 11.14
C SER A 50 2.50 -8.18 10.42
N GLN A 51 2.95 -8.02 9.17
CA GLN A 51 3.49 -9.10 8.36
C GLN A 51 4.80 -8.64 7.72
N LYS A 52 5.63 -9.61 7.30
CA LYS A 52 6.81 -9.27 6.51
C LYS A 52 6.38 -9.04 5.07
N MET A 53 6.58 -7.84 4.55
CA MET A 53 6.23 -7.51 3.18
C MET A 53 7.02 -6.31 2.66
N ASN A 54 7.16 -6.27 1.34
CA ASN A 54 7.65 -5.11 0.61
C ASN A 54 6.68 -4.86 -0.54
N LEU A 55 6.14 -3.66 -0.60
CA LEU A 55 5.08 -3.29 -1.53
C LEU A 55 5.59 -2.33 -2.59
N LEU A 56 5.26 -2.62 -3.84
CA LEU A 56 5.43 -1.68 -4.95
C LEU A 56 4.07 -1.17 -5.37
N VAL A 57 3.88 0.14 -5.32
CA VAL A 57 2.65 0.80 -5.77
C VAL A 57 2.91 1.45 -7.12
N VAL A 58 2.10 1.12 -8.12
CA VAL A 58 2.30 1.57 -9.49
C VAL A 58 1.07 2.33 -9.98
N ARG A 59 1.31 3.49 -10.59
CA ARG A 59 0.30 4.26 -11.31
C ARG A 59 0.81 4.65 -12.68
N GLN A 60 -0.05 5.27 -13.48
CA GLN A 60 0.30 5.70 -14.84
C GLN A 60 1.54 6.60 -14.86
N THR A 61 1.61 7.58 -13.94
CA THR A 61 2.76 8.46 -13.79
C THR A 61 3.22 8.54 -12.35
N GLY A 62 4.50 8.89 -12.15
CA GLY A 62 5.05 9.11 -10.82
C GLY A 62 4.38 10.29 -10.10
N ASN A 63 4.08 11.36 -10.84
CA ASN A 63 3.41 12.53 -10.28
C ASN A 63 2.01 12.20 -9.78
N THR A 64 1.24 11.41 -10.54
CA THR A 64 -0.07 10.95 -10.11
C THR A 64 0.04 10.11 -8.83
N ASN A 65 1.07 9.28 -8.73
CA ASN A 65 1.32 8.48 -7.54
C ASN A 65 1.59 9.37 -6.31
N ARG A 66 2.43 10.39 -6.49
CA ARG A 66 2.77 11.33 -5.42
C ARG A 66 1.55 12.07 -4.91
N ASP A 67 0.71 12.59 -5.82
CA ASP A 67 -0.40 13.47 -5.47
C ASP A 67 -1.61 12.72 -4.93
N SER A 68 -1.71 11.41 -5.17
CA SER A 68 -2.88 10.65 -4.75
C SER A 68 -2.52 9.51 -3.81
N THR A 69 -1.88 8.45 -4.30
CA THR A 69 -1.67 7.23 -3.52
C THR A 69 -0.70 7.44 -2.36
N PHE A 70 0.43 8.10 -2.64
CA PHE A 70 1.42 8.41 -1.61
C PHE A 70 0.81 9.30 -0.53
N ALA A 71 0.06 10.33 -0.95
CA ALA A 71 -0.63 11.22 0.00
C ALA A 71 -1.65 10.47 0.84
N LEU A 72 -2.35 9.50 0.26
CA LEU A 72 -3.35 8.70 0.96
C LEU A 72 -2.71 7.80 2.02
N PHE A 73 -1.55 7.20 1.74
CA PHE A 73 -0.80 6.45 2.74
C PHE A 73 -0.43 7.35 3.93
N LYS A 74 0.07 8.54 3.67
CA LYS A 74 0.43 9.50 4.74
C LYS A 74 -0.80 9.85 5.57
N GLN A 75 -1.94 10.06 4.94
CA GLN A 75 -3.18 10.39 5.61
C GLN A 75 -3.61 9.26 6.57
N VAL A 76 -3.61 8.03 6.11
CA VAL A 76 -4.00 6.88 6.95
C VAL A 76 -3.04 6.72 8.13
N ILE A 77 -1.74 6.81 7.88
CA ILE A 77 -0.72 6.68 8.93
C ILE A 77 -0.95 7.74 10.01
N ASN A 78 -1.24 8.98 9.61
CA ASN A 78 -1.52 10.06 10.56
C ASN A 78 -2.83 9.85 11.31
N GLN A 79 -3.89 9.44 10.62
CA GLN A 79 -5.20 9.21 11.25
C GLN A 79 -5.15 8.09 12.28
N TRP A 80 -4.34 7.07 12.04
CA TRP A 80 -4.20 5.96 12.97
C TRP A 80 -3.21 6.25 14.12
N GLY A 81 -2.53 7.40 14.08
CA GLY A 81 -1.59 7.77 15.12
C GLY A 81 -0.34 6.90 15.17
N VAL A 82 0.05 6.30 14.05
CA VAL A 82 1.20 5.38 13.97
C VAL A 82 2.39 5.97 13.21
N SER A 83 2.42 7.28 13.04
CA SER A 83 3.50 7.95 12.30
C SER A 83 4.89 7.70 12.88
N SER A 84 4.98 7.46 14.18
CA SER A 84 6.26 7.13 14.82
C SER A 84 6.85 5.79 14.38
N LEU A 85 6.02 4.92 13.78
CA LEU A 85 6.47 3.62 13.29
C LEU A 85 6.95 3.67 11.83
N PHE A 86 6.84 4.80 11.17
CA PHE A 86 7.17 4.94 9.75
C PHE A 86 8.12 6.10 9.51
N ASP A 87 9.09 5.87 8.62
CA ASP A 87 9.92 6.91 8.05
C ASP A 87 9.44 7.20 6.64
N ILE A 88 9.03 8.44 6.38
CA ILE A 88 8.46 8.85 5.10
C ILE A 88 9.45 9.76 4.39
N THR A 89 9.89 9.33 3.20
CA THR A 89 10.74 10.11 2.32
C THR A 89 10.03 10.27 0.97
N ASP A 90 10.65 10.88 -0.03
CA ASP A 90 9.99 11.10 -1.31
C ASP A 90 9.69 9.77 -2.01
N LEU A 91 8.41 9.49 -2.20
CA LEU A 91 7.90 8.28 -2.89
C LEU A 91 8.40 6.96 -2.28
N ARG A 92 8.69 6.99 -0.97
CA ARG A 92 9.10 5.80 -0.22
C ARG A 92 8.63 5.92 1.22
N ILE A 93 8.04 4.85 1.73
CA ILE A 93 7.63 4.76 3.14
C ILE A 93 8.27 3.49 3.71
N LYS A 94 8.95 3.64 4.83
CA LYS A 94 9.64 2.53 5.49
C LYS A 94 9.07 2.34 6.89
N CYS A 95 8.63 1.12 7.19
CA CYS A 95 8.20 0.76 8.54
C CYS A 95 9.42 0.37 9.39
N LYS A 96 9.39 0.67 10.66
CA LYS A 96 10.52 0.37 11.56
C LYS A 96 10.80 -1.13 11.72
N ASN A 97 9.85 -1.98 11.35
CA ASN A 97 10.08 -3.43 11.33
C ASN A 97 10.85 -3.91 10.08
N GLY A 98 11.22 -3.01 9.18
CA GLY A 98 11.96 -3.30 7.96
C GLY A 98 11.13 -3.34 6.69
N ASN A 99 9.81 -3.36 6.78
CA ASN A 99 8.93 -3.34 5.60
C ASN A 99 8.97 -2.00 4.89
N GLU A 100 8.81 -2.03 3.57
CA GLU A 100 8.84 -0.81 2.76
C GLU A 100 7.71 -0.77 1.74
N VAL A 101 7.32 0.46 1.40
CA VAL A 101 6.48 0.75 0.24
C VAL A 101 7.25 1.70 -0.67
N ILE A 102 7.35 1.34 -1.94
CA ILE A 102 7.98 2.18 -2.96
C ILE A 102 6.94 2.52 -4.00
N PHE A 103 6.90 3.79 -4.42
CA PHE A 103 5.92 4.31 -5.37
C PHE A 103 6.62 4.62 -6.69
N ARG A 104 6.10 4.10 -7.81
CA ARG A 104 6.66 4.30 -9.14
C ARG A 104 5.57 4.61 -10.15
N GLY A 105 5.94 5.26 -11.24
CA GLY A 105 5.08 5.47 -12.39
C GLY A 105 5.45 4.56 -13.55
N LEU A 106 4.46 4.16 -14.33
CA LEU A 106 4.70 3.37 -15.55
C LEU A 106 5.42 4.19 -16.63
N ASP A 107 5.47 5.51 -16.48
CA ASP A 107 6.21 6.40 -17.36
C ASP A 107 7.74 6.31 -17.17
N ASP A 108 8.20 5.61 -16.15
CA ASP A 108 9.62 5.42 -15.87
C ASP A 108 9.92 3.95 -15.60
N THR A 109 10.02 3.18 -16.68
CA THR A 109 10.26 1.74 -16.61
C THR A 109 11.63 1.39 -16.03
N GLU A 110 12.63 2.26 -16.23
CA GLU A 110 13.97 2.02 -15.69
C GLU A 110 13.96 2.07 -14.14
N LYS A 111 13.24 3.02 -13.56
CA LYS A 111 13.07 3.05 -12.09
C LYS A 111 12.36 1.82 -11.57
N ILE A 112 11.35 1.33 -12.30
CA ILE A 112 10.64 0.10 -11.91
C ILE A 112 11.59 -1.08 -11.91
N LYS A 113 12.38 -1.24 -12.97
CA LYS A 113 13.33 -2.35 -13.09
C LYS A 113 14.44 -2.31 -12.05
N SER A 114 14.88 -1.11 -11.66
CA SER A 114 15.96 -0.94 -10.69
C SER A 114 15.48 -0.80 -9.26
N THR A 115 14.18 -0.97 -9.01
CA THR A 115 13.62 -0.87 -7.65
C THR A 115 14.17 -1.98 -6.77
N THR A 116 14.81 -1.60 -5.67
CA THR A 116 15.33 -2.52 -4.66
C THR A 116 14.86 -2.10 -3.28
N PHE A 117 14.65 -3.08 -2.43
CA PHE A 117 14.25 -2.86 -1.03
C PHE A 117 15.44 -3.10 -0.11
N GLU A 118 15.53 -2.34 0.97
CA GLU A 118 16.61 -2.49 1.94
C GLU A 118 16.62 -3.86 2.62
N ASN A 119 15.42 -4.37 2.92
CA ASN A 119 15.26 -5.61 3.69
C ASN A 119 14.36 -6.57 2.95
N GLY A 120 14.96 -7.48 2.21
CA GLY A 120 14.23 -8.53 1.52
C GLY A 120 13.83 -8.16 0.11
N GLU A 121 12.95 -8.95 -0.45
CA GLU A 121 12.53 -8.85 -1.83
C GLU A 121 11.10 -8.33 -1.95
N LEU A 122 10.72 -7.96 -3.16
CA LEU A 122 9.35 -7.58 -3.48
C LEU A 122 8.39 -8.72 -3.16
N THR A 123 7.34 -8.44 -2.38
CA THR A 123 6.31 -9.42 -2.03
C THR A 123 4.95 -9.10 -2.61
N ASP A 124 4.60 -7.83 -2.74
CA ASP A 124 3.28 -7.39 -3.15
C ASP A 124 3.38 -6.25 -4.16
N ILE A 125 2.46 -6.24 -5.12
CA ILE A 125 2.31 -5.16 -6.10
C ILE A 125 0.87 -4.67 -6.06
N TRP A 126 0.71 -3.36 -5.98
CA TRP A 126 -0.58 -2.72 -6.15
C TRP A 126 -0.54 -1.84 -7.40
N ARG A 127 -1.29 -2.25 -8.41
CA ARG A 127 -1.46 -1.45 -9.63
C ARG A 127 -2.78 -0.71 -9.54
N ARG A 128 -2.71 0.60 -9.44
CA ARG A 128 -3.89 1.44 -9.32
C ARG A 128 -4.24 2.06 -10.68
N ARG A 129 -5.47 1.80 -11.14
CA ARG A 129 -6.06 2.43 -12.32
C ARG A 129 -7.29 3.24 -11.90
N SER A 130 -7.76 4.14 -12.79
CA SER A 130 -8.89 5.01 -12.46
C SER A 130 -10.15 4.25 -12.05
N ASN A 131 -10.44 3.11 -12.70
CA ASN A 131 -11.66 2.34 -12.46
C ASN A 131 -11.43 0.98 -11.80
N ARG A 132 -10.17 0.59 -11.63
CA ARG A 132 -9.83 -0.74 -11.14
C ARG A 132 -8.53 -0.70 -10.34
N ASN A 133 -8.58 -1.31 -9.17
CA ASN A 133 -7.42 -1.51 -8.34
C ASN A 133 -7.08 -2.99 -8.28
N VAL A 134 -5.86 -3.36 -8.61
CA VAL A 134 -5.39 -4.73 -8.59
C VAL A 134 -4.28 -4.86 -7.58
N GLY A 135 -4.54 -5.64 -6.52
CA GLY A 135 -3.52 -6.07 -5.59
C GLY A 135 -3.01 -7.44 -5.99
N ARG A 136 -1.72 -7.63 -5.98
CA ARG A 136 -1.09 -8.90 -6.35
C ARG A 136 0.01 -9.23 -5.37
N ARG A 137 -0.02 -10.47 -4.87
CA ARG A 137 1.10 -11.02 -4.15
C ARG A 137 2.10 -11.53 -5.18
N TYR A 138 3.30 -11.00 -5.16
CA TYR A 138 4.36 -11.40 -6.07
C TYR A 138 5.03 -12.67 -5.56
N LYS A 139 5.16 -13.66 -6.46
CA LYS A 139 5.95 -14.87 -6.20
C LYS A 139 7.00 -14.97 -7.30
N PRO A 140 8.29 -14.90 -6.98
CA PRO A 140 9.31 -15.12 -8.00
C PRO A 140 9.22 -16.53 -8.55
N ALA A 141 9.52 -16.65 -9.83
CA ALA A 141 9.48 -17.95 -10.52
C ALA A 141 10.54 -18.91 -9.97
#